data_979451be105da9ba3350122bd8777903
#
_entry.id   979451be105da9ba3350122bd8777903
#
_cell.length_a   1.000
_cell.length_b   1.000
_cell.length_c   1.000
_cell.angle_alpha   90.00
_cell.angle_beta   90.00
_cell.angle_gamma   90.00
#
_symmetry.space_group_name_H-M   'P 1'
#
loop_
_entity.id
_entity.type
_entity.pdbx_description
1 polymer ?
#
loop_
_entity_poly.entity_id
_entity_poly.type
_entity_poly.pdbx_seq_one_letter_code
_entity_poly.pdbx_strand_id
1 'polypeptide(L)'
;DDLDGLRKVPEGMKEFGLEEHIAKPVSLIPDPYGCHDSYGMHMSSILLDGLDKVGIKYEFRRAKDTYEKGLLKDHIHTILQNSAKIGDGISELVGQAKYQKYLPYFPVCAECNRLYTAEATEYIISEKKVKYKCHDTEIGSKMVKGCGHEGESDITKDLGKLAWKVEFAARWSAFDIRFEAYGKDIMDSVKVNDWVADEILGVPHPHHVKYEMFLDKGGKKISKSLGNVITAQKWLEFGSPKSILLLLY
;
A
#
# COMPACT_ATOMS: atom_id res chain seq x y z
N ASP A 1 -4.00 -2.18 -2.53
CA ASP A 1 -3.50 -2.63 -1.23
C ASP A 1 -4.52 -2.28 -0.14
N ASP A 2 -5.10 -3.29 0.47
CA ASP A 2 -6.16 -3.14 1.49
C ASP A 2 -5.63 -2.84 2.90
N LEU A 3 -4.31 -2.82 3.09
CA LEU A 3 -3.65 -2.30 4.28
C LEU A 3 -3.23 -0.83 4.18
N ASP A 4 -3.38 -0.18 3.03
CA ASP A 4 -3.18 1.26 2.97
C ASP A 4 -4.21 1.98 3.86
N GLY A 5 -3.72 2.95 4.63
CA GLY A 5 -4.58 3.79 5.45
C GLY A 5 -5.42 4.75 4.59
N LEU A 6 -6.66 4.95 4.96
CA LEU A 6 -7.52 5.95 4.32
C LEU A 6 -6.94 7.36 4.54
N ARG A 7 -6.49 8.02 3.48
CA ARG A 7 -5.88 9.36 3.57
C ARG A 7 -6.86 10.49 3.33
N LYS A 8 -7.91 10.21 2.56
CA LYS A 8 -8.92 11.19 2.16
C LYS A 8 -10.22 10.46 1.84
N VAL A 9 -11.34 11.00 2.31
CA VAL A 9 -12.67 10.51 1.92
C VAL A 9 -12.98 11.03 0.50
N PRO A 10 -13.34 10.14 -0.45
CA PRO A 10 -13.80 10.58 -1.77
C PRO A 10 -15.04 11.48 -1.67
N GLU A 11 -15.16 12.43 -2.59
CA GLU A 11 -16.25 13.43 -2.55
C GLU A 11 -17.66 12.80 -2.52
N GLY A 12 -17.88 11.77 -3.34
CA GLY A 12 -19.15 11.04 -3.38
C GLY A 12 -19.40 10.08 -2.21
N MET A 13 -18.53 10.07 -1.19
CA MET A 13 -18.63 9.17 -0.04
C MET A 13 -18.69 9.91 1.32
N LYS A 14 -18.83 11.23 1.30
CA LYS A 14 -18.85 12.04 2.53
C LYS A 14 -20.02 11.72 3.45
N GLU A 15 -21.16 11.30 2.89
CA GLU A 15 -22.37 10.93 3.63
C GLU A 15 -22.23 9.65 4.46
N PHE A 16 -21.21 8.82 4.18
CA PHE A 16 -21.01 7.53 4.86
C PHE A 16 -20.20 7.63 6.16
N GLY A 17 -19.87 8.82 6.64
CA GLY A 17 -19.14 9.00 7.90
C GLY A 17 -17.70 8.49 7.91
N LEU A 18 -17.08 8.30 6.74
CA LEU A 18 -15.73 7.76 6.62
C LEU A 18 -14.63 8.68 7.19
N GLU A 19 -14.95 9.93 7.56
CA GLU A 19 -13.99 10.90 8.12
C GLU A 19 -13.37 10.41 9.45
N GLU A 20 -14.13 9.69 10.28
CA GLU A 20 -13.64 9.12 11.54
C GLU A 20 -12.62 7.97 11.34
N HIS A 21 -12.58 7.41 10.14
CA HIS A 21 -11.69 6.31 9.77
C HIS A 21 -10.40 6.75 9.08
N ILE A 22 -10.16 8.06 8.95
CA ILE A 22 -8.88 8.55 8.38
C ILE A 22 -7.70 7.93 9.15
N ALA A 23 -6.68 7.53 8.40
CA ALA A 23 -5.48 6.80 8.83
C ALA A 23 -5.68 5.31 9.20
N LYS A 24 -6.90 4.78 9.27
CA LYS A 24 -7.10 3.34 9.45
C LYS A 24 -6.86 2.59 8.13
N PRO A 25 -6.30 1.37 8.16
CA PRO A 25 -6.26 0.49 7.00
C PRO A 25 -7.68 0.31 6.42
N VAL A 26 -7.82 0.38 5.09
CA VAL A 26 -9.16 0.26 4.48
C VAL A 26 -9.78 -1.12 4.69
N SER A 27 -8.97 -2.14 5.02
CA SER A 27 -9.44 -3.47 5.43
C SER A 27 -10.05 -3.52 6.84
N LEU A 28 -9.82 -2.49 7.66
CA LEU A 28 -10.39 -2.36 9.02
C LEU A 28 -11.54 -1.34 9.08
N ILE A 29 -11.93 -0.78 7.96
CA ILE A 29 -13.07 0.14 7.86
C ILE A 29 -14.31 -0.66 7.46
N PRO A 30 -15.42 -0.56 8.20
CA PRO A 30 -16.68 -1.19 7.79
C PRO A 30 -17.07 -0.80 6.36
N ASP A 31 -17.63 -1.74 5.62
CA ASP A 31 -18.15 -1.43 4.28
C ASP A 31 -19.35 -0.50 4.37
N PRO A 32 -19.29 0.72 3.84
CA PRO A 32 -20.40 1.67 3.90
C PRO A 32 -21.66 1.23 3.14
N TYR A 33 -21.51 0.24 2.25
CA TYR A 33 -22.63 -0.34 1.50
C TYR A 33 -23.19 -1.61 2.14
N GLY A 34 -22.51 -2.16 3.16
CA GLY A 34 -22.94 -3.34 3.92
C GLY A 34 -22.98 -4.66 3.13
N CYS A 35 -22.30 -4.75 1.99
CA CYS A 35 -22.30 -5.94 1.14
C CYS A 35 -20.99 -6.75 1.20
N HIS A 36 -19.95 -6.23 1.88
CA HIS A 36 -18.67 -6.91 2.07
C HIS A 36 -18.16 -6.73 3.51
N ASP A 37 -17.17 -7.53 3.90
CA ASP A 37 -16.59 -7.50 5.24
C ASP A 37 -15.91 -6.17 5.59
N SER A 38 -15.43 -5.44 4.59
CA SER A 38 -14.76 -4.16 4.77
C SER A 38 -14.84 -3.28 3.53
N TYR A 39 -14.61 -1.98 3.72
CA TYR A 39 -14.45 -1.04 2.61
C TYR A 39 -13.35 -1.46 1.64
N GLY A 40 -12.22 -1.97 2.16
CA GLY A 40 -11.14 -2.49 1.33
C GLY A 40 -11.58 -3.68 0.46
N MET A 41 -12.40 -4.59 0.99
CA MET A 41 -12.93 -5.72 0.24
C MET A 41 -13.96 -5.28 -0.80
N HIS A 42 -14.84 -4.32 -0.45
CA HIS A 42 -15.77 -3.72 -1.41
C HIS A 42 -15.02 -3.12 -2.62
N MET A 43 -14.00 -2.31 -2.38
CA MET A 43 -13.21 -1.71 -3.46
C MET A 43 -12.43 -2.74 -4.28
N SER A 44 -11.98 -3.82 -3.64
CA SER A 44 -11.32 -4.93 -4.34
C SER A 44 -12.30 -5.70 -5.23
N SER A 45 -13.53 -5.94 -4.77
CA SER A 45 -14.54 -6.66 -5.55
C SER A 45 -14.90 -5.96 -6.86
N ILE A 46 -14.89 -4.63 -6.89
CA ILE A 46 -15.09 -3.85 -8.12
C ILE A 46 -13.98 -4.13 -9.14
N LEU A 47 -12.73 -4.21 -8.70
CA LEU A 47 -11.61 -4.55 -9.58
C LEU A 47 -11.72 -5.99 -10.08
N LEU A 48 -12.01 -6.95 -9.18
CA LEU A 48 -12.12 -8.37 -9.51
C LEU A 48 -13.23 -8.61 -10.51
N ASP A 49 -14.41 -8.02 -10.30
CA ASP A 49 -15.53 -8.06 -11.27
C ASP A 49 -15.10 -7.54 -12.66
N GLY A 50 -14.33 -6.45 -12.69
CA GLY A 50 -13.77 -5.93 -13.94
C GLY A 50 -12.85 -6.92 -14.65
N LEU A 51 -11.93 -7.57 -13.90
CA LEU A 51 -11.02 -8.58 -14.44
C LEU A 51 -11.77 -9.81 -14.96
N ASP A 52 -12.76 -10.28 -14.22
CA ASP A 52 -13.62 -11.41 -14.63
C ASP A 52 -14.37 -11.11 -15.93
N LYS A 53 -14.94 -9.91 -16.05
CA LYS A 53 -15.68 -9.47 -17.27
C LYS A 53 -14.79 -9.37 -18.51
N VAL A 54 -13.51 -9.05 -18.33
CA VAL A 54 -12.55 -9.03 -19.45
C VAL A 54 -11.83 -10.37 -19.65
N GLY A 55 -12.12 -11.38 -18.83
CA GLY A 55 -11.61 -12.74 -18.96
C GLY A 55 -10.16 -12.92 -18.52
N ILE A 56 -9.64 -12.05 -17.65
CA ILE A 56 -8.29 -12.14 -17.10
C ILE A 56 -8.30 -13.15 -15.95
N LYS A 57 -7.40 -14.13 -16.03
CA LYS A 57 -7.16 -15.07 -14.91
C LYS A 57 -6.16 -14.46 -13.94
N TYR A 58 -6.44 -14.53 -12.66
CA TYR A 58 -5.58 -13.97 -11.60
C TYR A 58 -5.63 -14.83 -10.33
N GLU A 59 -4.64 -14.66 -9.47
CA GLU A 59 -4.67 -15.10 -8.08
C GLU A 59 -4.84 -13.85 -7.20
N PHE A 60 -5.98 -13.76 -6.50
CA PHE A 60 -6.24 -12.64 -5.60
C PHE A 60 -5.62 -12.90 -4.22
N ARG A 61 -4.81 -11.94 -3.77
CA ARG A 61 -4.13 -12.00 -2.48
C ARG A 61 -4.29 -10.68 -1.74
N ARG A 62 -4.97 -10.72 -0.60
CA ARG A 62 -5.16 -9.54 0.25
C ARG A 62 -3.86 -9.22 0.99
N ALA A 63 -3.52 -7.94 1.11
CA ALA A 63 -2.40 -7.52 1.93
C ALA A 63 -2.63 -7.83 3.40
N LYS A 64 -3.84 -7.57 3.93
CA LYS A 64 -4.22 -7.95 5.30
C LYS A 64 -3.88 -9.41 5.61
N ASP A 65 -4.37 -10.34 4.79
CA ASP A 65 -4.12 -11.77 4.97
C ASP A 65 -2.63 -12.12 4.87
N THR A 66 -1.91 -11.44 3.98
CA THR A 66 -0.48 -11.64 3.76
C THR A 66 0.33 -11.32 5.01
N TYR A 67 0.02 -10.20 5.67
CA TYR A 67 0.69 -9.80 6.91
C TYR A 67 0.22 -10.62 8.11
N GLU A 68 -1.08 -10.81 8.32
CA GLU A 68 -1.62 -11.62 9.44
C GLU A 68 -1.13 -13.06 9.43
N LYS A 69 -0.97 -13.68 8.24
CA LYS A 69 -0.41 -15.02 8.08
C LYS A 69 1.12 -15.06 8.18
N GLY A 70 1.76 -13.91 8.39
CA GLY A 70 3.21 -13.80 8.51
C GLY A 70 3.99 -14.20 7.24
N LEU A 71 3.38 -14.09 6.06
CA LEU A 71 4.03 -14.50 4.79
C LEU A 71 5.24 -13.62 4.43
N LEU A 72 5.31 -12.41 4.98
CA LEU A 72 6.42 -11.48 4.78
C LEU A 72 7.36 -11.38 5.99
N LYS A 73 7.15 -12.15 7.06
CA LYS A 73 7.84 -11.98 8.35
C LYS A 73 9.37 -11.97 8.25
N ASP A 74 9.94 -12.85 7.44
CA ASP A 74 11.40 -12.97 7.31
C ASP A 74 11.97 -11.81 6.47
N HIS A 75 11.23 -11.35 5.47
CA HIS A 75 11.57 -10.17 4.67
C HIS A 75 11.47 -8.89 5.49
N ILE A 76 10.40 -8.75 6.29
CA ILE A 76 10.24 -7.62 7.23
C ILE A 76 11.39 -7.60 8.23
N HIS A 77 11.75 -8.77 8.80
CA HIS A 77 12.87 -8.90 9.72
C HIS A 77 14.18 -8.42 9.08
N THR A 78 14.51 -8.91 7.88
CA THR A 78 15.72 -8.52 7.15
C THR A 78 15.73 -7.03 6.84
N ILE A 79 14.61 -6.47 6.37
CA ILE A 79 14.48 -5.05 6.07
C ILE A 79 14.69 -4.19 7.32
N LEU A 80 14.06 -4.55 8.44
CA LEU A 80 14.18 -3.79 9.69
C LEU A 80 15.59 -3.89 10.30
N GLN A 81 16.26 -5.04 10.20
CA GLN A 81 17.67 -5.18 10.59
C GLN A 81 18.60 -4.26 9.78
N ASN A 82 18.26 -3.98 8.53
CA ASN A 82 19.04 -3.15 7.62
C ASN A 82 18.48 -1.72 7.48
N SER A 83 17.61 -1.28 8.39
CA SER A 83 16.88 -0.01 8.27
C SER A 83 17.81 1.21 8.10
N ALA A 84 18.96 1.26 8.78
CA ALA A 84 19.93 2.33 8.63
C ALA A 84 20.53 2.37 7.20
N LYS A 85 21.01 1.23 6.68
CA LYS A 85 21.52 1.11 5.30
C LYS A 85 20.44 1.47 4.28
N ILE A 86 19.20 1.05 4.54
CA ILE A 86 18.04 1.37 3.68
C ILE A 86 17.73 2.87 3.71
N GLY A 87 17.77 3.50 4.88
CA GLY A 87 17.54 4.94 5.01
C GLY A 87 18.55 5.76 4.22
N ASP A 88 19.83 5.41 4.30
CA ASP A 88 20.91 6.04 3.53
C ASP A 88 20.72 5.81 2.02
N GLY A 89 20.44 4.57 1.61
CA GLY A 89 20.19 4.23 0.21
C GLY A 89 18.98 4.98 -0.37
N ILE A 90 17.88 5.12 0.37
CA ILE A 90 16.72 5.91 -0.07
C ILE A 90 17.09 7.39 -0.24
N SER A 91 17.87 7.94 0.71
CA SER A 91 18.34 9.32 0.63
C SER A 91 19.22 9.56 -0.60
N GLU A 92 20.15 8.65 -0.88
CA GLU A 92 21.05 8.71 -2.03
C GLU A 92 20.31 8.55 -3.37
N LEU A 93 19.45 7.54 -3.46
CA LEU A 93 18.78 7.17 -4.73
C LEU A 93 17.68 8.17 -5.16
N VAL A 94 16.92 8.72 -4.19
CA VAL A 94 15.72 9.53 -4.47
C VAL A 94 15.60 10.79 -3.60
N GLY A 95 16.61 11.16 -2.83
CA GLY A 95 16.66 12.41 -2.05
C GLY A 95 15.70 12.46 -0.84
N GLN A 96 15.19 11.31 -0.36
CA GLN A 96 14.22 11.27 0.75
C GLN A 96 14.89 10.95 2.09
N ALA A 97 15.53 11.94 2.72
CA ALA A 97 16.29 11.78 3.97
C ALA A 97 15.45 11.37 5.21
N LYS A 98 14.12 11.46 5.16
CA LYS A 98 13.27 11.09 6.32
C LYS A 98 13.47 9.65 6.78
N TYR A 99 13.75 8.72 5.86
CA TYR A 99 13.99 7.31 6.19
C TYR A 99 15.30 7.03 6.91
N GLN A 100 16.20 8.01 7.01
CA GLN A 100 17.37 7.92 7.89
C GLN A 100 17.02 8.01 9.38
N LYS A 101 15.81 8.54 9.70
CA LYS A 101 15.32 8.71 11.07
C LYS A 101 14.18 7.77 11.44
N TYR A 102 13.42 7.31 10.46
CA TYR A 102 12.21 6.51 10.67
C TYR A 102 12.38 5.10 10.14
N LEU A 103 11.92 4.11 10.92
CA LEU A 103 11.84 2.74 10.45
C LEU A 103 10.89 2.65 9.25
N PRO A 104 11.20 1.86 8.22
CA PRO A 104 10.34 1.71 7.04
C PRO A 104 9.14 0.75 7.30
N TYR A 105 8.49 0.90 8.44
CA TYR A 105 7.40 0.06 8.90
C TYR A 105 6.35 0.90 9.65
N PHE A 106 5.08 0.64 9.39
CA PHE A 106 3.94 1.26 10.03
C PHE A 106 3.16 0.21 10.83
N PRO A 107 3.27 0.16 12.16
CA PRO A 107 2.39 -0.65 12.99
C PRO A 107 0.95 -0.14 12.91
N VAL A 108 -0.02 -1.03 13.06
CA VAL A 108 -1.40 -0.62 13.32
C VAL A 108 -1.55 -0.46 14.83
N CYS A 109 -1.95 0.73 15.28
CA CYS A 109 -2.16 1.00 16.70
C CYS A 109 -3.22 0.06 17.30
N ALA A 110 -2.89 -0.65 18.36
CA ALA A 110 -3.79 -1.61 19.02
C ALA A 110 -5.06 -0.97 19.59
N GLU A 111 -5.00 0.32 19.97
CA GLU A 111 -6.14 1.02 20.57
C GLU A 111 -7.07 1.67 19.55
N CYS A 112 -6.51 2.41 18.57
CA CYS A 112 -7.33 3.19 17.65
C CYS A 112 -7.38 2.65 16.23
N ASN A 113 -6.67 1.56 15.94
CA ASN A 113 -6.56 0.91 14.62
C ASN A 113 -6.03 1.82 13.51
N ARG A 114 -5.34 2.91 13.84
CA ARG A 114 -4.72 3.79 12.83
C ARG A 114 -3.31 3.35 12.51
N LEU A 115 -2.96 3.44 11.24
CA LEU A 115 -1.66 3.07 10.70
C LEU A 115 -0.67 4.23 10.72
N TYR A 116 -1.07 5.40 10.23
CA TYR A 116 -0.13 6.51 10.01
C TYR A 116 0.14 7.37 11.24
N THR A 117 -0.64 7.21 12.32
CA THR A 117 -0.40 7.87 13.60
C THR A 117 0.49 7.05 14.54
N ALA A 118 0.68 5.75 14.26
CA ALA A 118 1.54 4.85 15.02
C ALA A 118 2.97 4.90 14.43
N GLU A 119 3.83 5.73 15.00
CA GLU A 119 5.23 5.85 14.59
C GLU A 119 6.06 4.74 15.20
N ALA A 120 6.72 3.96 14.34
CA ALA A 120 7.68 2.94 14.76
C ALA A 120 8.96 3.62 15.27
N THR A 121 9.34 3.36 16.53
CA THR A 121 10.46 4.02 17.21
C THR A 121 11.68 3.13 17.34
N GLU A 122 11.51 1.82 17.52
CA GLU A 122 12.60 0.86 17.73
C GLU A 122 12.20 -0.52 17.19
N TYR A 123 13.16 -1.25 16.62
CA TYR A 123 13.00 -2.66 16.29
C TYR A 123 13.81 -3.54 17.24
N ILE A 124 13.14 -4.37 18.04
CA ILE A 124 13.74 -5.34 18.96
C ILE A 124 14.01 -6.63 18.18
N ILE A 125 15.23 -6.78 17.72
CA ILE A 125 15.65 -7.88 16.82
C ILE A 125 15.38 -9.25 17.43
N SER A 126 15.74 -9.47 18.71
CA SER A 126 15.60 -10.74 19.42
C SER A 126 14.15 -11.19 19.59
N GLU A 127 13.22 -10.24 19.66
CA GLU A 127 11.80 -10.51 19.88
C GLU A 127 10.96 -10.40 18.61
N LYS A 128 11.53 -9.89 17.52
CA LYS A 128 10.84 -9.56 16.28
C LYS A 128 9.66 -8.59 16.50
N LYS A 129 9.84 -7.64 17.39
CA LYS A 129 8.83 -6.63 17.73
C LYS A 129 9.28 -5.23 17.37
N VAL A 130 8.32 -4.41 16.98
CA VAL A 130 8.49 -2.98 16.74
C VAL A 130 7.78 -2.22 17.84
N LYS A 131 8.52 -1.41 18.61
CA LYS A 131 7.93 -0.42 19.53
C LYS A 131 7.37 0.74 18.73
N TYR A 132 6.24 1.26 19.18
CA TYR A 132 5.62 2.41 18.54
C TYR A 132 4.93 3.33 19.54
N LYS A 133 4.73 4.58 19.09
CA LYS A 133 3.94 5.58 19.79
C LYS A 133 2.91 6.17 18.82
N CYS A 134 1.64 6.18 19.26
CA CYS A 134 0.55 6.77 18.50
C CYS A 134 0.44 8.26 18.85
N HIS A 135 0.71 9.14 17.90
CA HIS A 135 0.71 10.59 18.09
C HIS A 135 -0.02 11.32 16.95
N ASP A 136 -0.26 12.61 17.15
CA ASP A 136 -0.88 13.47 16.14
C ASP A 136 0.03 13.55 14.91
N THR A 137 -0.55 13.32 13.73
CA THR A 137 0.20 13.23 12.47
C THR A 137 -0.53 13.99 11.36
N GLU A 138 0.21 14.73 10.56
CA GLU A 138 -0.33 15.38 9.38
C GLU A 138 -0.47 14.37 8.23
N ILE A 139 -1.68 14.24 7.70
CA ILE A 139 -1.99 13.36 6.55
C ILE A 139 -2.61 14.22 5.44
N GLY A 140 -1.82 14.47 4.40
CA GLY A 140 -2.16 15.47 3.38
C GLY A 140 -2.15 16.87 3.99
N SER A 141 -3.30 17.53 4.06
CA SER A 141 -3.47 18.86 4.67
C SER A 141 -4.25 18.81 5.99
N LYS A 142 -4.51 17.63 6.54
CA LYS A 142 -5.31 17.46 7.75
C LYS A 142 -4.45 16.91 8.89
N MET A 143 -4.57 17.51 10.08
CA MET A 143 -4.04 16.92 11.31
C MET A 143 -4.98 15.82 11.78
N VAL A 144 -4.46 14.61 11.91
CA VAL A 144 -5.17 13.43 12.43
C VAL A 144 -4.65 13.14 13.82
N LYS A 145 -5.55 13.11 14.79
CA LYS A 145 -5.19 12.89 16.20
C LYS A 145 -4.80 11.43 16.43
N GLY A 146 -3.66 11.22 17.08
CA GLY A 146 -3.29 9.96 17.71
C GLY A 146 -4.06 9.75 19.02
N CYS A 147 -4.03 8.52 19.55
CA CYS A 147 -4.66 8.20 20.84
C CYS A 147 -3.69 8.25 22.03
N GLY A 148 -2.40 8.52 21.79
CA GLY A 148 -1.36 8.55 22.82
C GLY A 148 -0.84 7.18 23.25
N HIS A 149 -1.39 6.07 22.72
CA HIS A 149 -0.98 4.73 23.09
C HIS A 149 0.50 4.46 22.69
N GLU A 150 1.24 3.85 23.62
CA GLU A 150 2.57 3.30 23.39
C GLU A 150 2.47 1.78 23.48
N GLY A 151 3.01 1.07 22.48
CA GLY A 151 2.86 -0.36 22.41
C GLY A 151 3.96 -1.05 21.60
N GLU A 152 3.82 -2.35 21.49
CA GLU A 152 4.69 -3.21 20.67
C GLU A 152 3.84 -3.95 19.64
N SER A 153 4.38 -4.09 18.44
CA SER A 153 3.78 -4.86 17.33
C SER A 153 4.73 -6.00 16.96
N ASP A 154 4.26 -7.23 17.05
CA ASP A 154 4.98 -8.44 16.64
C ASP A 154 4.84 -8.60 15.13
N ILE A 155 5.95 -8.45 14.39
CA ILE A 155 5.96 -8.50 12.92
C ILE A 155 5.56 -9.87 12.35
N THR A 156 5.42 -10.88 13.18
CA THR A 156 5.09 -12.25 12.74
C THR A 156 3.59 -12.53 12.72
N LYS A 157 2.78 -11.72 13.39
CA LYS A 157 1.35 -11.96 13.59
C LYS A 157 0.47 -10.71 13.71
N ASP A 158 1.04 -9.57 14.13
CA ASP A 158 0.27 -8.35 14.31
C ASP A 158 0.15 -7.59 12.99
N LEU A 159 -0.93 -6.81 12.87
CA LEU A 159 -1.11 -5.96 11.70
C LEU A 159 -0.12 -4.81 11.70
N GLY A 160 0.51 -4.66 10.59
CA GLY A 160 1.41 -3.56 10.28
C GLY A 160 1.75 -3.61 8.79
N LYS A 161 2.49 -2.64 8.32
CA LYS A 161 2.79 -2.51 6.89
C LYS A 161 4.18 -1.94 6.66
N LEU A 162 4.93 -2.53 5.75
CA LEU A 162 6.15 -1.92 5.23
C LEU A 162 5.83 -0.63 4.46
N ALA A 163 6.75 0.32 4.51
CA ALA A 163 6.68 1.48 3.63
C ALA A 163 6.82 1.05 2.16
N TRP A 164 6.10 1.73 1.26
CA TRP A 164 6.14 1.43 -0.19
C TRP A 164 7.55 1.44 -0.79
N LYS A 165 8.48 2.16 -0.17
CA LYS A 165 9.89 2.20 -0.58
C LYS A 165 10.63 0.87 -0.42
N VAL A 166 10.05 -0.10 0.33
CA VAL A 166 10.68 -1.41 0.60
C VAL A 166 9.69 -2.58 0.47
N GLU A 167 8.38 -2.30 0.39
CA GLU A 167 7.34 -3.32 0.43
C GLU A 167 7.30 -4.17 -0.84
N PHE A 168 7.52 -3.56 -2.01
CA PHE A 168 7.49 -4.28 -3.28
C PHE A 168 8.59 -5.33 -3.33
N ALA A 169 9.80 -4.99 -2.91
CA ALA A 169 10.92 -5.94 -2.83
C ALA A 169 10.59 -7.15 -1.94
N ALA A 170 9.97 -6.91 -0.78
CA ALA A 170 9.54 -8.00 0.10
C ALA A 170 8.49 -8.90 -0.58
N ARG A 171 7.52 -8.33 -1.28
CA ARG A 171 6.49 -9.07 -2.03
C ARG A 171 7.07 -9.82 -3.23
N TRP A 172 7.96 -9.19 -3.99
CA TRP A 172 8.61 -9.83 -5.13
C TRP A 172 9.39 -11.07 -4.70
N SER A 173 10.15 -10.94 -3.63
CA SER A 173 10.91 -12.06 -3.08
C SER A 173 10.01 -13.16 -2.50
N ALA A 174 9.02 -12.79 -1.67
CA ALA A 174 8.15 -13.75 -1.00
C ALA A 174 7.26 -14.56 -1.96
N PHE A 175 6.88 -13.98 -3.10
CA PHE A 175 5.95 -14.59 -4.05
C PHE A 175 6.57 -14.95 -5.40
N ASP A 176 7.89 -14.88 -5.50
CA ASP A 176 8.64 -15.18 -6.74
C ASP A 176 8.13 -14.38 -7.95
N ILE A 177 7.88 -13.07 -7.76
CA ILE A 177 7.41 -12.20 -8.83
C ILE A 177 8.56 -11.94 -9.81
N ARG A 178 8.33 -12.26 -11.08
CA ARG A 178 9.33 -12.13 -12.16
C ARG A 178 9.06 -10.99 -13.12
N PHE A 179 7.88 -10.41 -13.04
CA PHE A 179 7.45 -9.30 -13.89
C PHE A 179 6.56 -8.34 -13.11
N GLU A 180 6.82 -7.04 -13.25
CA GLU A 180 6.02 -5.96 -12.66
C GLU A 180 5.83 -4.83 -13.68
N ALA A 181 4.60 -4.55 -14.06
CA ALA A 181 4.27 -3.35 -14.82
C ALA A 181 3.88 -2.22 -13.87
N TYR A 182 4.43 -1.02 -14.04
CA TYR A 182 4.15 0.09 -13.14
C TYR A 182 3.96 1.43 -13.85
N GLY A 183 3.11 2.26 -13.26
CA GLY A 183 2.89 3.63 -13.72
C GLY A 183 4.07 4.54 -13.36
N LYS A 184 4.39 5.49 -14.22
CA LYS A 184 5.48 6.46 -14.06
C LYS A 184 5.49 7.19 -12.71
N ASP A 185 4.33 7.34 -12.07
CA ASP A 185 4.17 8.04 -10.81
C ASP A 185 4.80 7.33 -9.59
N ILE A 186 5.08 6.03 -9.69
CA ILE A 186 5.76 5.27 -8.63
C ILE A 186 7.21 4.91 -8.97
N MET A 187 7.76 5.47 -10.04
CA MET A 187 9.12 5.15 -10.53
C MET A 187 10.20 5.24 -9.45
N ASP A 188 10.17 6.29 -8.60
CA ASP A 188 11.11 6.44 -7.50
C ASP A 188 10.97 5.34 -6.43
N SER A 189 9.76 4.81 -6.25
CA SER A 189 9.55 3.69 -5.33
C SER A 189 10.06 2.39 -5.92
N VAL A 190 9.85 2.16 -7.22
CA VAL A 190 10.37 0.97 -7.92
C VAL A 190 11.89 0.97 -7.89
N LYS A 191 12.55 2.08 -8.25
CA LYS A 191 14.03 2.21 -8.20
C LYS A 191 14.63 1.83 -6.84
N VAL A 192 13.98 2.25 -5.76
CA VAL A 192 14.43 1.89 -4.40
C VAL A 192 14.18 0.41 -4.12
N ASN A 193 13.00 -0.11 -4.51
CA ASN A 193 12.68 -1.52 -4.30
C ASN A 193 13.58 -2.47 -5.08
N ASP A 194 14.01 -2.10 -6.31
CA ASP A 194 15.00 -2.85 -7.09
C ASP A 194 16.30 -2.98 -6.28
N TRP A 195 16.80 -1.87 -5.80
CA TRP A 195 18.00 -1.85 -4.95
C TRP A 195 17.82 -2.65 -3.65
N VAL A 196 16.65 -2.57 -3.00
CA VAL A 196 16.36 -3.36 -1.79
C VAL A 196 16.31 -4.86 -2.11
N ALA A 197 15.71 -5.25 -3.24
CA ALA A 197 15.69 -6.65 -3.65
C ALA A 197 17.12 -7.19 -3.88
N ASP A 198 17.91 -6.46 -4.66
CA ASP A 198 19.26 -6.89 -5.05
C ASP A 198 20.24 -6.85 -3.86
N GLU A 199 20.31 -5.72 -3.14
CA GLU A 199 21.39 -5.43 -2.18
C GLU A 199 21.04 -5.75 -0.71
N ILE A 200 19.76 -5.89 -0.38
CA ILE A 200 19.30 -6.16 1.00
C ILE A 200 18.74 -7.57 1.11
N LEU A 201 17.86 -7.97 0.18
CA LEU A 201 17.24 -9.28 0.20
C LEU A 201 18.04 -10.35 -0.56
N GLY A 202 18.99 -9.94 -1.42
CA GLY A 202 19.84 -10.84 -2.20
C GLY A 202 19.10 -11.63 -3.27
N VAL A 203 18.01 -11.07 -3.80
CA VAL A 203 17.21 -11.67 -4.87
C VAL A 203 17.11 -10.70 -6.05
N PRO A 204 17.13 -11.19 -7.31
CA PRO A 204 17.00 -10.31 -8.46
C PRO A 204 15.62 -9.64 -8.48
N HIS A 205 15.58 -8.34 -8.77
CA HIS A 205 14.34 -7.62 -8.99
C HIS A 205 13.61 -8.14 -10.26
N PRO A 206 12.28 -7.96 -10.39
CA PRO A 206 11.51 -8.36 -11.56
C PRO A 206 11.92 -7.61 -12.83
N HIS A 207 11.62 -8.20 -13.99
CA HIS A 207 11.60 -7.43 -15.22
C HIS A 207 10.47 -6.40 -15.20
N HIS A 208 10.77 -5.15 -15.58
CA HIS A 208 9.82 -4.05 -15.48
C HIS A 208 9.36 -3.54 -16.85
N VAL A 209 8.07 -3.19 -16.91
CA VAL A 209 7.51 -2.36 -17.97
C VAL A 209 6.90 -1.11 -17.35
N LYS A 210 7.47 0.05 -17.67
CA LYS A 210 6.95 1.34 -17.24
C LYS A 210 5.95 1.86 -18.27
N TYR A 211 4.74 2.23 -17.80
CA TYR A 211 3.73 2.87 -18.65
C TYR A 211 3.46 4.31 -18.20
N GLU A 212 3.02 5.14 -19.16
CA GLU A 212 2.68 6.53 -18.91
C GLU A 212 1.30 6.67 -18.22
N MET A 213 1.06 7.85 -17.64
CA MET A 213 -0.21 8.11 -16.96
C MET A 213 -1.36 8.27 -17.96
N PHE A 214 -2.51 7.69 -17.62
CA PHE A 214 -3.74 7.95 -18.36
C PHE A 214 -4.22 9.38 -18.09
N LEU A 215 -4.58 10.08 -19.17
CA LEU A 215 -5.05 11.46 -19.13
C LEU A 215 -6.52 11.53 -19.57
N ASP A 216 -7.25 12.48 -19.03
CA ASP A 216 -8.60 12.81 -19.51
C ASP A 216 -8.55 13.65 -20.82
N LYS A 217 -9.71 13.99 -21.37
CA LYS A 217 -9.81 14.80 -22.60
C LYS A 217 -9.15 16.17 -22.48
N GLY A 218 -8.99 16.68 -21.26
CA GLY A 218 -8.34 17.96 -20.96
C GLY A 218 -6.83 17.84 -20.72
N GLY A 219 -6.23 16.64 -20.87
CA GLY A 219 -4.82 16.39 -20.60
C GLY A 219 -4.50 16.31 -19.10
N LYS A 220 -5.50 16.20 -18.22
CA LYS A 220 -5.29 16.02 -16.78
C LYS A 220 -5.21 14.55 -16.42
N LYS A 221 -4.35 14.23 -15.44
CA LYS A 221 -4.22 12.87 -14.90
C LYS A 221 -5.58 12.37 -14.41
N ILE A 222 -5.95 11.16 -14.85
CA ILE A 222 -7.10 10.45 -14.30
C ILE A 222 -6.79 10.04 -12.86
N SER A 223 -7.66 10.40 -11.92
CA SER A 223 -7.47 10.05 -10.51
C SER A 223 -8.80 9.88 -9.76
N LYS A 224 -8.80 8.99 -8.78
CA LYS A 224 -9.96 8.73 -7.90
C LYS A 224 -10.43 9.99 -7.17
N SER A 225 -9.50 10.84 -6.75
CA SER A 225 -9.82 12.07 -6.00
C SER A 225 -10.48 13.16 -6.85
N LEU A 226 -10.31 13.11 -8.18
CA LEU A 226 -10.95 14.03 -9.12
C LEU A 226 -12.28 13.48 -9.65
N GLY A 227 -12.62 12.22 -9.38
CA GLY A 227 -13.83 11.57 -9.86
C GLY A 227 -13.88 11.34 -11.38
N ASN A 228 -12.75 11.50 -12.09
CA ASN A 228 -12.65 11.32 -13.54
C ASN A 228 -12.14 9.92 -13.96
N VAL A 229 -12.21 8.96 -13.05
CA VAL A 229 -11.82 7.56 -13.32
C VAL A 229 -12.86 6.88 -14.19
N ILE A 230 -12.40 6.21 -15.24
CA ILE A 230 -13.20 5.27 -16.02
C ILE A 230 -12.91 3.87 -15.51
N THR A 231 -13.89 3.22 -14.88
CA THR A 231 -13.76 1.83 -14.44
C THR A 231 -13.96 0.85 -15.60
N ALA A 232 -13.52 -0.41 -15.45
CA ALA A 232 -13.78 -1.45 -16.44
C ALA A 232 -15.29 -1.63 -16.68
N GLN A 233 -16.12 -1.55 -15.63
CA GLN A 233 -17.58 -1.61 -15.73
C GLN A 233 -18.11 -0.49 -16.61
N LYS A 234 -17.64 0.75 -16.39
CA LYS A 234 -18.08 1.90 -17.20
C LYS A 234 -17.63 1.78 -18.65
N TRP A 235 -16.41 1.28 -18.89
CA TRP A 235 -15.94 1.02 -20.25
C TRP A 235 -16.83 0.02 -20.98
N LEU A 236 -17.23 -1.06 -20.30
CA LEU A 236 -18.04 -2.14 -20.87
C LEU A 236 -19.48 -1.75 -21.20
N GLU A 237 -19.96 -0.58 -20.76
CA GLU A 237 -21.23 -0.01 -21.23
C GLU A 237 -21.16 0.45 -22.70
N PHE A 238 -19.97 0.80 -23.20
CA PHE A 238 -19.76 1.42 -24.52
C PHE A 238 -18.80 0.63 -25.41
N GLY A 239 -17.93 -0.18 -24.81
CA GLY A 239 -16.87 -0.93 -25.49
C GLY A 239 -16.91 -2.43 -25.18
N SER A 240 -16.15 -3.21 -25.93
CA SER A 240 -16.01 -4.65 -25.70
C SER A 240 -14.84 -4.93 -24.74
N PRO A 241 -14.76 -6.12 -24.11
CA PRO A 241 -13.59 -6.58 -23.39
C PRO A 241 -12.30 -6.48 -24.20
N LYS A 242 -12.36 -6.82 -25.49
CA LYS A 242 -11.19 -6.73 -26.39
C LYS A 242 -10.70 -5.29 -26.59
N SER A 243 -11.61 -4.32 -26.61
CA SER A 243 -11.22 -2.91 -26.80
C SER A 243 -10.49 -2.31 -25.60
N ILE A 244 -10.82 -2.72 -24.37
CA ILE A 244 -10.08 -2.27 -23.19
C ILE A 244 -8.70 -2.95 -23.13
N LEU A 245 -8.60 -4.23 -23.49
CA LEU A 245 -7.32 -4.93 -23.55
C LEU A 245 -6.40 -4.31 -24.61
N LEU A 246 -6.96 -3.94 -25.78
CA LEU A 246 -6.19 -3.25 -26.83
C LEU A 246 -5.68 -1.87 -26.38
N LEU A 247 -6.44 -1.14 -25.55
CA LEU A 247 -6.01 0.14 -25.00
C LEU A 247 -4.82 -0.01 -24.03
N LEU A 248 -4.73 -1.14 -23.34
CA LEU A 248 -3.70 -1.41 -22.34
C LEU A 248 -2.45 -2.09 -22.93
N TYR A 249 -2.54 -2.60 -24.17
CA TYR A 249 -1.44 -3.26 -24.89
C TYR A 249 -0.53 -2.23 -25.59
#